data_579acdd2c133155567ee6cefde0716c2
#
_entry.id   579acdd2c133155567ee6cefde0716c2
#
_cell.length_a   1.000
_cell.length_b   1.000
_cell.length_c   1.000
_cell.angle_alpha   90.00
_cell.angle_beta   90.00
_cell.angle_gamma   90.00
#
_symmetry.space_group_name_H-M   'P 1'
#
loop_
_entity.id
_entity.type
_entity.pdbx_description
1 polymer ?
#
loop_
_entity_poly.entity_id
_entity_poly.type
_entity_poly.pdbx_seq_one_letter_code
_entity_poly.pdbx_strand_id
1 'polypeptide(L)'
;MNNPGTPKGCERIAYAVGFQENATYSDVYGGGGATVGLDCHLIRPIDQPSDKLIVFMHPVGGGMYLPMVRQLARQGHHVLWANSRYRGADYALIMEKVACDLGEAICDARDRLGYSNIVLAGWSGGGSLMMWYQALAEAGQGIADTAAGDPYQVDAQRLPPANAIMMLAAHVSRHRIFTEWIDPSISDELRPDVRDRELNLYDPDNPNQPPYSADFLALFGEAQIARNRRITSWVRDKLAEIRASDSPFREYAFTVHGTMADPRWLDPNIEPSDRQPGKCYLGDPQIVNDGPVGLARFCTLRSWLSQWSYDDARCDAIASGSKISVPVLVVGNSADDACTPSHTTRLFEAVTHERKQLHIVQGATHYYTGPNGAEHLAEASGVIGEFLSQV
;
A
#
# COMPACT_ATOMS: atom_id res chain seq x y z
N MET A 1 -0.89 34.03 -6.37
CA MET A 1 0.06 33.46 -5.38
C MET A 1 0.42 32.05 -5.84
N ASN A 2 1.67 31.77 -6.16
CA ASN A 2 2.08 30.40 -6.51
C ASN A 2 1.98 29.54 -5.26
N ASN A 3 1.06 28.58 -5.27
CA ASN A 3 0.94 27.58 -4.19
C ASN A 3 2.24 26.75 -4.17
N PRO A 4 3.02 26.76 -3.06
CA PRO A 4 4.24 25.95 -2.97
C PRO A 4 3.86 24.46 -3.14
N GLY A 5 4.32 23.85 -4.21
CA GLY A 5 4.01 22.47 -4.58
C GLY A 5 3.23 22.27 -5.88
N THR A 6 2.70 23.35 -6.49
CA THR A 6 2.14 23.28 -7.84
C THR A 6 3.22 23.61 -8.86
N PRO A 7 3.45 22.77 -9.89
CA PRO A 7 4.42 23.04 -10.95
C PRO A 7 4.07 24.31 -11.72
N LYS A 8 5.12 24.99 -12.26
CA LYS A 8 4.91 26.16 -13.12
C LYS A 8 4.10 25.75 -14.37
N GLY A 9 3.08 26.54 -14.73
CA GLY A 9 2.20 26.25 -15.87
C GLY A 9 1.11 25.22 -15.58
N CYS A 10 1.00 24.75 -14.32
CA CYS A 10 -0.05 23.86 -13.87
C CYS A 10 -0.98 24.56 -12.88
N GLU A 11 -2.22 24.09 -12.79
CA GLU A 11 -3.13 24.39 -11.71
C GLU A 11 -3.27 23.20 -10.77
N ARG A 12 -3.60 23.46 -9.52
CA ARG A 12 -3.97 22.47 -8.52
C ARG A 12 -5.36 22.78 -7.98
N ILE A 13 -6.27 21.87 -8.21
CA ILE A 13 -7.67 21.96 -7.77
C ILE A 13 -7.84 20.97 -6.61
N ALA A 14 -8.06 21.51 -5.40
CA ALA A 14 -8.44 20.71 -4.25
C ALA A 14 -9.97 20.66 -4.18
N TYR A 15 -10.53 19.45 -4.04
CA TYR A 15 -11.97 19.25 -3.97
C TYR A 15 -12.31 17.98 -3.18
N ALA A 16 -13.58 17.81 -2.83
CA ALA A 16 -14.06 16.61 -2.17
C ALA A 16 -14.94 15.78 -3.11
N VAL A 17 -14.73 14.46 -3.09
CA VAL A 17 -15.67 13.48 -3.63
C VAL A 17 -16.54 13.01 -2.48
N GLY A 18 -17.84 13.22 -2.58
CA GLY A 18 -18.81 12.83 -1.55
C GLY A 18 -19.75 11.74 -2.07
N PHE A 19 -19.99 10.70 -1.25
CA PHE A 19 -20.92 9.63 -1.58
C PHE A 19 -21.61 9.07 -0.33
N GLN A 20 -22.70 8.31 -0.55
CA GLN A 20 -23.43 7.66 0.52
C GLN A 20 -23.01 6.20 0.62
N GLU A 21 -22.80 5.76 1.85
CA GLU A 21 -22.53 4.37 2.21
C GLU A 21 -23.70 3.82 3.04
N ASN A 22 -24.02 2.56 2.86
CA ASN A 22 -25.04 1.92 3.72
C ASN A 22 -24.43 1.55 5.07
N ALA A 23 -24.22 2.57 5.92
CA ALA A 23 -23.63 2.44 7.25
C ALA A 23 -24.46 3.17 8.30
N THR A 24 -24.53 2.60 9.50
CA THR A 24 -25.23 3.19 10.65
C THR A 24 -24.38 4.14 11.47
N TYR A 25 -23.07 4.16 11.22
CA TYR A 25 -22.09 5.06 11.83
C TYR A 25 -20.95 5.36 10.87
N SER A 26 -20.22 6.42 11.11
CA SER A 26 -18.98 6.73 10.38
C SER A 26 -17.78 6.17 11.14
N ASP A 27 -16.94 5.38 10.46
CA ASP A 27 -15.70 4.82 11.03
C ASP A 27 -14.49 5.75 10.90
N VAL A 28 -14.69 6.94 10.30
CA VAL A 28 -13.66 7.97 10.14
C VAL A 28 -14.25 9.37 10.34
N TYR A 29 -13.39 10.34 10.64
CA TYR A 29 -13.74 11.74 10.58
C TYR A 29 -13.80 12.24 9.11
N GLY A 30 -14.72 13.14 8.79
CA GLY A 30 -14.86 13.74 7.46
C GLY A 30 -16.15 13.38 6.75
N GLY A 31 -17.09 12.76 7.44
CA GLY A 31 -18.46 12.53 7.00
C GLY A 31 -19.43 12.62 8.18
N GLY A 32 -20.71 12.50 7.93
CA GLY A 32 -21.77 12.46 8.95
C GLY A 32 -22.68 11.25 8.71
N GLY A 33 -22.73 10.32 9.65
CA GLY A 33 -23.54 9.10 9.50
C GLY A 33 -23.07 8.25 8.31
N ALA A 34 -23.91 8.13 7.29
CA ALA A 34 -23.64 7.36 6.07
C ALA A 34 -22.85 8.12 4.99
N THR A 35 -22.51 9.38 5.19
CA THR A 35 -21.78 10.18 4.17
C THR A 35 -20.28 10.02 4.33
N VAL A 36 -19.59 9.69 3.23
CA VAL A 36 -18.13 9.62 3.13
C VAL A 36 -17.65 10.78 2.26
N GLY A 37 -16.59 11.47 2.71
CA GLY A 37 -15.91 12.52 1.96
C GLY A 37 -14.45 12.18 1.72
N LEU A 38 -14.01 12.20 0.46
CA LEU A 38 -12.62 11.97 0.06
C LEU A 38 -11.97 13.29 -0.34
N ASP A 39 -10.83 13.63 0.26
CA ASP A 39 -10.00 14.74 -0.18
C ASP A 39 -9.25 14.40 -1.47
N CYS A 40 -9.52 15.12 -2.53
CA CYS A 40 -8.90 14.92 -3.84
C CYS A 40 -8.12 16.15 -4.29
N HIS A 41 -7.01 15.91 -5.01
CA HIS A 41 -6.17 16.96 -5.60
C HIS A 41 -5.90 16.65 -7.07
N LEU A 42 -6.56 17.38 -7.96
CA LEU A 42 -6.26 17.34 -9.39
C LEU A 42 -5.14 18.35 -9.70
N ILE A 43 -4.06 17.87 -10.32
CA ILE A 43 -2.96 18.71 -10.82
C ILE A 43 -2.91 18.51 -12.32
N ARG A 44 -3.01 19.60 -13.09
CA ARG A 44 -2.99 19.54 -14.54
C ARG A 44 -2.37 20.80 -15.16
N PRO A 45 -1.81 20.71 -16.38
CA PRO A 45 -1.45 21.89 -17.17
C PRO A 45 -2.69 22.78 -17.42
N ILE A 46 -2.48 24.11 -17.42
CA ILE A 46 -3.58 25.09 -17.51
C ILE A 46 -4.26 25.05 -18.90
N ASP A 47 -3.47 24.97 -19.97
CA ASP A 47 -3.98 25.11 -21.34
C ASP A 47 -3.78 23.84 -22.20
N GLN A 48 -3.74 22.68 -21.58
CA GLN A 48 -3.56 21.38 -22.26
C GLN A 48 -4.71 20.42 -21.87
N PRO A 49 -5.81 20.38 -22.63
CA PRO A 49 -6.88 19.44 -22.38
C PRO A 49 -6.42 18.01 -22.60
N SER A 50 -6.95 17.09 -21.81
CA SER A 50 -6.67 15.64 -21.93
C SER A 50 -7.91 14.87 -21.54
N ASP A 51 -8.16 13.77 -22.23
CA ASP A 51 -9.15 12.76 -21.86
C ASP A 51 -8.55 11.68 -20.94
N LYS A 52 -7.21 11.67 -20.80
CA LYS A 52 -6.45 10.74 -19.96
C LYS A 52 -6.16 11.35 -18.58
N LEU A 53 -6.40 10.55 -17.53
CA LEU A 53 -6.12 10.91 -16.14
C LEU A 53 -5.32 9.80 -15.47
N ILE A 54 -4.23 10.17 -14.82
CA ILE A 54 -3.48 9.29 -13.92
C ILE A 54 -4.08 9.44 -12.52
N VAL A 55 -4.61 8.35 -11.96
CA VAL A 55 -5.21 8.34 -10.61
C VAL A 55 -4.28 7.63 -9.64
N PHE A 56 -3.79 8.39 -8.67
CA PHE A 56 -3.03 7.86 -7.53
C PHE A 56 -3.93 7.70 -6.31
N MET A 57 -3.78 6.58 -5.62
CA MET A 57 -4.28 6.38 -4.25
C MET A 57 -3.32 5.48 -3.49
N HIS A 58 -3.09 5.82 -2.23
CA HIS A 58 -2.44 4.94 -1.26
C HIS A 58 -3.47 4.61 -0.15
N PRO A 59 -3.51 3.37 0.38
CA PRO A 59 -4.53 2.99 1.38
C PRO A 59 -4.64 3.95 2.56
N VAL A 60 -3.51 4.45 3.08
CA VAL A 60 -3.48 5.44 4.18
C VAL A 60 -3.55 6.89 3.71
N GLY A 61 -3.69 7.16 2.43
CA GLY A 61 -3.75 8.53 1.88
C GLY A 61 -2.43 9.31 2.02
N GLY A 62 -2.52 10.63 1.87
CA GLY A 62 -1.44 11.57 2.27
C GLY A 62 -0.23 11.66 1.35
N GLY A 63 -0.24 11.19 0.10
CA GLY A 63 0.95 11.09 -0.77
C GLY A 63 1.26 12.31 -1.66
N MET A 64 0.65 13.46 -1.43
CA MET A 64 0.94 14.68 -2.21
C MET A 64 2.40 15.17 -2.11
N TYR A 65 3.16 14.68 -1.14
CA TYR A 65 4.60 14.94 -1.04
C TYR A 65 5.43 14.13 -2.04
N LEU A 66 4.88 13.07 -2.63
CA LEU A 66 5.60 12.23 -3.60
C LEU A 66 6.06 13.07 -4.81
N PRO A 67 7.35 13.05 -5.14
CA PRO A 67 7.89 13.89 -6.22
C PRO A 67 7.31 13.50 -7.57
N MET A 68 6.98 12.22 -7.79
CA MET A 68 6.44 11.68 -9.04
C MET A 68 5.13 12.35 -9.46
N VAL A 69 4.21 12.62 -8.52
CA VAL A 69 2.93 13.28 -8.81
C VAL A 69 3.12 14.64 -9.49
N ARG A 70 4.05 15.44 -8.96
CA ARG A 70 4.37 16.76 -9.54
C ARG A 70 5.20 16.65 -10.81
N GLN A 71 6.05 15.65 -10.90
CA GLN A 71 6.90 15.44 -12.07
C GLN A 71 6.06 15.08 -13.30
N LEU A 72 5.08 14.18 -13.16
CA LEU A 72 4.17 13.82 -14.24
C LEU A 72 3.31 15.02 -14.70
N ALA A 73 2.83 15.85 -13.77
CA ALA A 73 2.11 17.07 -14.13
C ALA A 73 3.00 18.06 -14.90
N ARG A 74 4.30 18.19 -14.55
CA ARG A 74 5.28 19.02 -15.33
C ARG A 74 5.48 18.50 -16.75
N GLN A 75 5.33 17.21 -16.97
CA GLN A 75 5.46 16.57 -18.28
C GLN A 75 4.19 16.66 -19.13
N GLY A 76 3.16 17.34 -18.64
CA GLY A 76 1.92 17.57 -19.38
C GLY A 76 0.78 16.61 -19.04
N HIS A 77 0.96 15.68 -18.09
CA HIS A 77 -0.07 14.74 -17.70
C HIS A 77 -1.05 15.33 -16.69
N HIS A 78 -2.33 14.95 -16.78
CA HIS A 78 -3.32 15.21 -15.75
C HIS A 78 -3.19 14.16 -14.66
N VAL A 79 -3.02 14.58 -13.42
CA VAL A 79 -2.77 13.69 -12.27
C VAL A 79 -3.76 13.99 -11.16
N LEU A 80 -4.51 13.00 -10.74
CA LEU A 80 -5.38 13.03 -9.57
C LEU A 80 -4.70 12.26 -8.43
N TRP A 81 -4.45 12.96 -7.32
CA TRP A 81 -4.23 12.31 -6.04
C TRP A 81 -5.55 12.23 -5.29
N ALA A 82 -6.11 11.02 -5.17
CA ALA A 82 -7.29 10.77 -4.35
C ALA A 82 -6.83 10.15 -3.01
N ASN A 83 -7.23 10.76 -1.89
CA ASN A 83 -7.03 10.14 -0.59
C ASN A 83 -8.14 9.13 -0.34
N SER A 84 -7.80 8.01 0.31
CA SER A 84 -8.82 7.17 0.92
C SER A 84 -9.47 7.89 2.11
N ARG A 85 -10.60 7.43 2.59
CA ARG A 85 -11.24 7.91 3.83
C ARG A 85 -10.32 7.82 5.05
N TYR A 86 -9.36 6.89 5.06
CA TYR A 86 -8.46 6.60 6.18
C TYR A 86 -7.18 7.44 6.20
N ARG A 87 -7.25 8.68 5.73
CA ARG A 87 -6.10 9.56 5.66
C ARG A 87 -5.37 9.69 7.00
N GLY A 88 -4.17 9.09 7.11
CA GLY A 88 -3.37 9.08 8.32
C GLY A 88 -3.87 8.18 9.45
N ALA A 89 -4.85 7.29 9.18
CA ALA A 89 -5.51 6.47 10.19
C ALA A 89 -5.57 4.99 9.78
N ASP A 90 -4.41 4.34 9.63
CA ASP A 90 -4.35 2.94 9.22
C ASP A 90 -4.82 1.95 10.28
N TYR A 91 -4.91 2.37 11.54
CA TYR A 91 -5.35 1.53 12.66
C TYR A 91 -6.77 0.96 12.52
N ALA A 92 -7.66 1.65 11.80
CA ALA A 92 -9.05 1.23 11.56
C ALA A 92 -9.34 0.91 10.07
N LEU A 93 -8.32 0.92 9.22
CA LEU A 93 -8.46 0.82 7.77
C LEU A 93 -8.97 -0.56 7.33
N ILE A 94 -10.00 -0.54 6.48
CA ILE A 94 -10.60 -1.70 5.82
C ILE A 94 -10.35 -1.60 4.32
N MET A 95 -9.61 -2.55 3.75
CA MET A 95 -9.18 -2.51 2.35
C MET A 95 -10.37 -2.53 1.37
N GLU A 96 -11.45 -3.22 1.70
CA GLU A 96 -12.67 -3.26 0.90
C GLU A 96 -13.31 -1.87 0.79
N LYS A 97 -13.26 -1.09 1.87
CA LYS A 97 -13.72 0.30 1.87
C LYS A 97 -12.78 1.22 1.07
N VAL A 98 -11.48 0.96 1.11
CA VAL A 98 -10.50 1.68 0.27
C VAL A 98 -10.72 1.40 -1.21
N ALA A 99 -11.07 0.16 -1.58
CA ALA A 99 -11.43 -0.16 -2.97
C ALA A 99 -12.68 0.59 -3.43
N CYS A 100 -13.70 0.71 -2.56
CA CYS A 100 -14.87 1.54 -2.81
C CYS A 100 -14.48 3.01 -3.01
N ASP A 101 -13.65 3.57 -2.14
CA ASP A 101 -13.16 4.95 -2.24
C ASP A 101 -12.46 5.22 -3.59
N LEU A 102 -11.63 4.28 -4.04
CA LEU A 102 -10.97 4.39 -5.35
C LEU A 102 -12.01 4.35 -6.48
N GLY A 103 -13.00 3.46 -6.40
CA GLY A 103 -14.09 3.37 -7.36
C GLY A 103 -14.87 4.68 -7.46
N GLU A 104 -15.22 5.29 -6.32
CA GLU A 104 -15.93 6.57 -6.25
C GLU A 104 -15.11 7.72 -6.86
N ALA A 105 -13.79 7.74 -6.59
CA ALA A 105 -12.90 8.72 -7.21
C ALA A 105 -12.82 8.56 -8.74
N ILE A 106 -12.84 7.32 -9.25
CA ILE A 106 -12.86 7.06 -10.69
C ILE A 106 -14.23 7.43 -11.31
N CYS A 107 -15.34 7.10 -10.66
CA CYS A 107 -16.68 7.52 -11.09
C CYS A 107 -16.75 9.04 -11.19
N ASP A 108 -16.32 9.78 -10.16
CA ASP A 108 -16.28 11.25 -10.19
C ASP A 108 -15.40 11.79 -11.33
N ALA A 109 -14.22 11.16 -11.55
CA ALA A 109 -13.32 11.56 -12.63
C ALA A 109 -13.97 11.38 -14.02
N ARG A 110 -14.76 10.32 -14.22
CA ARG A 110 -15.49 10.07 -15.47
C ARG A 110 -16.72 10.93 -15.63
N ASP A 111 -17.61 10.92 -14.62
CA ASP A 111 -18.95 11.48 -14.73
C ASP A 111 -18.96 12.99 -14.61
N ARG A 112 -18.13 13.56 -13.71
CA ARG A 112 -18.11 15.01 -13.43
C ARG A 112 -16.95 15.72 -14.13
N LEU A 113 -15.74 15.09 -14.15
CA LEU A 113 -14.56 15.74 -14.74
C LEU A 113 -14.37 15.40 -16.23
N GLY A 114 -15.07 14.38 -16.77
CA GLY A 114 -15.09 14.05 -18.18
C GLY A 114 -13.90 13.26 -18.70
N TYR A 115 -13.11 12.62 -17.82
CA TYR A 115 -12.01 11.77 -18.26
C TYR A 115 -12.50 10.39 -18.71
N SER A 116 -12.16 9.98 -19.93
CA SER A 116 -12.54 8.68 -20.48
C SER A 116 -11.45 7.62 -20.38
N ASN A 117 -10.18 8.03 -20.30
CA ASN A 117 -9.02 7.14 -20.19
C ASN A 117 -8.39 7.27 -18.80
N ILE A 118 -8.61 6.26 -17.95
CA ILE A 118 -8.10 6.23 -16.57
C ILE A 118 -6.90 5.29 -16.48
N VAL A 119 -5.79 5.79 -15.97
CA VAL A 119 -4.59 5.00 -15.66
C VAL A 119 -4.38 5.00 -14.15
N LEU A 120 -4.42 3.84 -13.53
CA LEU A 120 -4.15 3.71 -12.10
C LEU A 120 -2.65 3.76 -11.82
N ALA A 121 -2.27 4.47 -10.79
CA ALA A 121 -0.88 4.56 -10.34
C ALA A 121 -0.78 4.27 -8.84
N GLY A 122 -0.10 3.20 -8.48
CA GLY A 122 0.09 2.78 -7.10
C GLY A 122 1.54 2.90 -6.65
N TRP A 123 1.78 3.75 -5.65
CA TRP A 123 3.07 3.86 -4.99
C TRP A 123 3.10 3.00 -3.74
N SER A 124 4.19 2.23 -3.52
CA SER A 124 4.34 1.43 -2.29
C SER A 124 3.11 0.54 -2.05
N GLY A 125 2.43 0.70 -0.93
CA GLY A 125 1.16 0.01 -0.63
C GLY A 125 0.00 0.31 -1.58
N GLY A 126 0.11 1.37 -2.37
CA GLY A 126 -0.85 1.67 -3.44
C GLY A 126 -0.76 0.70 -4.61
N GLY A 127 0.41 0.11 -4.89
CA GLY A 127 0.56 -0.83 -6.00
C GLY A 127 -0.32 -2.07 -5.84
N SER A 128 -0.29 -2.70 -4.67
CA SER A 128 -1.17 -3.85 -4.40
C SER A 128 -2.66 -3.49 -4.42
N LEU A 129 -3.01 -2.27 -3.97
CA LEU A 129 -4.36 -1.75 -4.07
C LEU A 129 -4.83 -1.65 -5.53
N MET A 130 -4.00 -1.06 -6.42
CA MET A 130 -4.38 -0.90 -7.84
C MET A 130 -4.59 -2.23 -8.54
N MET A 131 -3.72 -3.21 -8.30
CA MET A 131 -3.84 -4.55 -8.88
C MET A 131 -5.10 -5.26 -8.39
N TRP A 132 -5.34 -5.25 -7.09
CA TRP A 132 -6.49 -5.89 -6.49
C TRP A 132 -7.81 -5.21 -6.89
N TYR A 133 -7.84 -3.87 -6.88
CA TYR A 133 -8.99 -3.09 -7.36
C TYR A 133 -9.34 -3.43 -8.80
N GLN A 134 -8.36 -3.46 -9.70
CA GLN A 134 -8.59 -3.77 -11.11
C GLN A 134 -9.15 -5.19 -11.27
N ALA A 135 -8.61 -6.16 -10.54
CA ALA A 135 -9.12 -7.53 -10.57
C ALA A 135 -10.58 -7.62 -10.10
N LEU A 136 -10.96 -6.86 -9.06
CA LEU A 136 -12.35 -6.75 -8.60
C LEU A 136 -13.25 -6.10 -9.65
N ALA A 137 -12.79 -5.02 -10.25
CA ALA A 137 -13.52 -4.27 -11.27
C ALA A 137 -13.77 -5.13 -12.53
N GLU A 138 -12.76 -5.85 -13.01
CA GLU A 138 -12.89 -6.74 -14.17
C GLU A 138 -13.74 -7.98 -13.87
N ALA A 139 -13.77 -8.46 -12.63
CA ALA A 139 -14.64 -9.56 -12.23
C ALA A 139 -16.14 -9.18 -12.28
N GLY A 140 -16.47 -7.88 -12.16
CA GLY A 140 -17.83 -7.37 -12.29
C GLY A 140 -18.85 -7.88 -11.26
N GLN A 141 -18.38 -8.30 -10.07
CA GLN A 141 -19.22 -8.88 -9.01
C GLN A 141 -19.50 -7.91 -7.86
N GLY A 142 -18.78 -6.78 -7.83
CA GLY A 142 -18.85 -5.87 -6.68
C GLY A 142 -18.15 -6.42 -5.43
N ILE A 143 -18.50 -5.86 -4.26
CA ILE A 143 -18.02 -6.33 -2.95
C ILE A 143 -19.25 -6.67 -2.11
N ALA A 144 -19.27 -7.85 -1.47
CA ALA A 144 -20.38 -8.31 -0.64
C ALA A 144 -20.10 -8.23 0.87
N ASP A 145 -18.84 -8.40 1.26
CA ASP A 145 -18.39 -8.41 2.65
C ASP A 145 -16.92 -7.98 2.80
N THR A 146 -16.51 -7.69 4.02
CA THR A 146 -15.12 -7.43 4.39
C THR A 146 -14.38 -8.73 4.72
N ALA A 147 -13.05 -8.69 4.83
CA ALA A 147 -12.23 -9.82 5.26
C ALA A 147 -12.63 -10.34 6.67
N ALA A 148 -13.20 -9.49 7.51
CA ALA A 148 -13.74 -9.89 8.82
C ALA A 148 -15.12 -10.59 8.72
N GLY A 149 -15.72 -10.70 7.53
CA GLY A 149 -17.04 -11.29 7.31
C GLY A 149 -18.21 -10.36 7.69
N ASP A 150 -17.96 -9.06 7.86
CA ASP A 150 -19.04 -8.09 8.04
C ASP A 150 -19.66 -7.73 6.68
N PRO A 151 -20.99 -7.66 6.57
CA PRO A 151 -21.66 -7.25 5.34
C PRO A 151 -21.19 -5.85 4.88
N TYR A 152 -20.77 -5.76 3.63
CA TYR A 152 -20.36 -4.50 3.01
C TYR A 152 -20.67 -4.55 1.52
N GLN A 153 -21.81 -3.96 1.13
CA GLN A 153 -22.33 -4.05 -0.23
C GLN A 153 -21.84 -2.88 -1.08
N VAL A 154 -21.09 -3.19 -2.14
CA VAL A 154 -20.70 -2.24 -3.18
C VAL A 154 -21.08 -2.81 -4.55
N ASP A 155 -21.94 -2.12 -5.29
CA ASP A 155 -22.34 -2.53 -6.63
C ASP A 155 -21.15 -2.48 -7.60
N ALA A 156 -21.09 -3.45 -8.52
CA ALA A 156 -20.03 -3.52 -9.54
C ALA A 156 -19.91 -2.24 -10.38
N GLN A 157 -21.03 -1.51 -10.62
CA GLN A 157 -21.04 -0.24 -11.34
C GLN A 157 -20.26 0.87 -10.62
N ARG A 158 -20.07 0.75 -9.29
CA ARG A 158 -19.26 1.69 -8.49
C ARG A 158 -17.78 1.32 -8.46
N LEU A 159 -17.39 0.24 -9.15
CA LEU A 159 -16.00 -0.22 -9.31
C LEU A 159 -15.66 -0.28 -10.82
N PRO A 160 -15.64 0.85 -11.54
CA PRO A 160 -15.33 0.83 -12.96
C PRO A 160 -13.86 0.48 -13.22
N PRO A 161 -13.57 -0.46 -14.16
CA PRO A 161 -12.19 -0.83 -14.47
C PRO A 161 -11.44 0.33 -15.12
N ALA A 162 -10.15 0.43 -14.86
CA ALA A 162 -9.26 1.37 -15.54
C ALA A 162 -8.73 0.81 -16.86
N ASN A 163 -8.03 1.66 -17.63
CA ASN A 163 -7.48 1.31 -18.93
C ASN A 163 -6.04 0.78 -18.87
N ALA A 164 -5.30 1.10 -17.80
CA ALA A 164 -3.94 0.61 -17.55
C ALA A 164 -3.58 0.77 -16.06
N ILE A 165 -2.50 0.09 -15.63
CA ILE A 165 -1.98 0.15 -14.26
C ILE A 165 -0.48 0.46 -14.28
N MET A 166 -0.03 1.30 -13.36
CA MET A 166 1.38 1.54 -13.04
C MET A 166 1.64 1.22 -11.58
N MET A 167 2.55 0.29 -11.32
CA MET A 167 3.05 -0.05 -9.98
C MET A 167 4.42 0.57 -9.80
N LEU A 168 4.55 1.53 -8.89
CA LEU A 168 5.71 2.38 -8.73
C LEU A 168 6.31 2.18 -7.34
N ALA A 169 7.56 1.71 -7.25
CA ALA A 169 8.21 1.39 -5.98
C ALA A 169 7.25 0.62 -5.05
N ALA A 170 6.60 -0.43 -5.58
CA ALA A 170 5.46 -1.07 -4.97
C ALA A 170 5.83 -2.43 -4.34
N HIS A 171 5.12 -2.80 -3.29
CA HIS A 171 5.22 -4.13 -2.69
C HIS A 171 4.02 -5.02 -3.08
N VAL A 172 4.20 -6.33 -2.94
CA VAL A 172 3.23 -7.34 -3.39
C VAL A 172 1.89 -7.30 -2.63
N SER A 173 1.90 -6.96 -1.34
CA SER A 173 0.72 -6.71 -0.51
C SER A 173 1.10 -6.20 0.86
N ARG A 174 0.18 -5.54 1.57
CA ARG A 174 0.41 -5.05 2.94
C ARG A 174 0.65 -6.21 3.91
N HIS A 175 -0.14 -7.27 3.85
CA HIS A 175 -0.01 -8.43 4.76
C HIS A 175 1.28 -9.22 4.53
N ARG A 176 1.74 -9.39 3.28
CA ARG A 176 2.98 -10.12 3.01
C ARG A 176 4.20 -9.35 3.46
N ILE A 177 4.31 -8.06 3.08
CA ILE A 177 5.45 -7.24 3.49
C ILE A 177 5.47 -7.06 5.02
N PHE A 178 4.33 -6.89 5.65
CA PHE A 178 4.24 -6.85 7.10
C PHE A 178 4.71 -8.16 7.74
N THR A 179 4.32 -9.31 7.17
CA THR A 179 4.76 -10.62 7.68
C THR A 179 6.27 -10.81 7.51
N GLU A 180 6.88 -10.26 6.45
CA GLU A 180 8.33 -10.25 6.26
C GLU A 180 9.06 -9.29 7.25
N TRP A 181 8.33 -8.41 7.94
CA TRP A 181 8.88 -7.40 8.85
C TRP A 181 8.51 -7.59 10.32
N ILE A 182 7.52 -8.43 10.63
CA ILE A 182 7.13 -8.69 12.01
C ILE A 182 8.27 -9.41 12.75
N ASP A 183 8.62 -8.93 13.95
CA ASP A 183 9.70 -9.46 14.77
C ASP A 183 9.29 -10.80 15.42
N PRO A 184 9.80 -11.95 14.98
CA PRO A 184 9.38 -13.24 15.48
C PRO A 184 9.93 -13.55 16.87
N SER A 185 10.86 -12.74 17.39
CA SER A 185 11.43 -12.93 18.72
C SER A 185 10.40 -12.67 19.85
N ILE A 186 9.31 -11.95 19.55
CA ILE A 186 8.24 -11.70 20.53
C ILE A 186 7.29 -12.90 20.56
N SER A 187 7.38 -13.68 21.62
CA SER A 187 6.55 -14.88 21.83
C SER A 187 5.23 -14.61 22.55
N ASP A 188 5.15 -13.53 23.32
CA ASP A 188 3.97 -13.10 24.07
C ASP A 188 3.67 -11.61 23.79
N GLU A 189 2.52 -11.32 23.17
CA GLU A 189 2.13 -9.94 22.82
C GLU A 189 1.88 -9.05 24.06
N LEU A 190 1.66 -9.65 25.24
CA LEU A 190 1.52 -8.92 26.50
C LEU A 190 2.88 -8.64 27.18
N ARG A 191 3.93 -9.30 26.72
CA ARG A 191 5.30 -9.18 27.24
C ARG A 191 6.29 -8.95 26.08
N PRO A 192 6.16 -7.86 25.31
CA PRO A 192 6.99 -7.59 24.14
C PRO A 192 8.47 -7.29 24.51
N ASP A 193 8.74 -7.09 25.79
CA ASP A 193 10.08 -6.95 26.37
C ASP A 193 10.81 -8.30 26.53
N VAL A 194 10.07 -9.42 26.57
CA VAL A 194 10.64 -10.77 26.68
C VAL A 194 10.76 -11.36 25.28
N ARG A 195 11.99 -11.48 24.82
CA ARG A 195 12.31 -11.90 23.44
C ARG A 195 13.11 -13.19 23.42
N ASP A 196 12.83 -14.01 22.41
CA ASP A 196 13.68 -15.12 22.05
C ASP A 196 14.98 -14.59 21.45
N ARG A 197 16.10 -14.83 22.12
CA ARG A 197 17.41 -14.35 21.70
C ARG A 197 17.81 -14.86 20.33
N GLU A 198 17.53 -16.14 20.03
CA GLU A 198 17.93 -16.76 18.76
C GLU A 198 17.21 -16.16 17.54
N LEU A 199 16.04 -15.55 17.76
CA LEU A 199 15.24 -14.88 16.75
C LEU A 199 15.32 -13.35 16.80
N ASN A 200 15.98 -12.75 17.81
CA ASN A 200 16.10 -11.31 17.90
C ASN A 200 17.28 -10.79 17.06
N LEU A 201 17.00 -10.26 15.88
CA LEU A 201 18.01 -9.72 14.97
C LEU A 201 18.87 -8.61 15.58
N TYR A 202 18.37 -7.94 16.60
CA TYR A 202 18.99 -6.77 17.23
C TYR A 202 19.71 -7.09 18.57
N ASP A 203 19.66 -8.34 19.01
CA ASP A 203 20.42 -8.78 20.20
C ASP A 203 21.90 -9.06 19.78
N PRO A 204 22.87 -8.33 20.34
CA PRO A 204 24.28 -8.55 20.02
C PRO A 204 24.79 -9.95 20.40
N ASP A 205 24.10 -10.62 21.35
CA ASP A 205 24.44 -11.97 21.80
C ASP A 205 23.66 -13.06 21.04
N ASN A 206 22.90 -12.71 20.01
CA ASN A 206 22.23 -13.69 19.14
C ASN A 206 23.30 -14.54 18.43
N PRO A 207 23.24 -15.90 18.53
CA PRO A 207 24.19 -16.76 17.83
C PRO A 207 24.09 -16.65 16.29
N ASN A 208 22.97 -16.15 15.77
CA ASN A 208 22.73 -15.93 14.35
C ASN A 208 23.00 -14.46 13.99
N GLN A 209 24.21 -14.17 13.54
CA GLN A 209 24.63 -12.84 13.10
C GLN A 209 24.84 -12.79 11.59
N PRO A 210 24.76 -11.61 10.94
CA PRO A 210 25.10 -11.48 9.53
C PRO A 210 26.58 -11.92 9.24
N PRO A 211 26.86 -12.58 8.12
CA PRO A 211 25.89 -13.03 7.11
C PRO A 211 25.05 -14.22 7.61
N TYR A 212 23.73 -14.08 7.45
CA TYR A 212 22.80 -15.12 7.92
C TYR A 212 22.84 -16.39 7.06
N SER A 213 22.75 -17.56 7.71
CA SER A 213 22.64 -18.83 7.01
C SER A 213 21.25 -19.02 6.37
N ALA A 214 21.18 -19.81 5.31
CA ALA A 214 19.92 -20.15 4.67
C ALA A 214 18.94 -20.84 5.63
N ASP A 215 19.46 -21.72 6.52
CA ASP A 215 18.64 -22.41 7.52
C ASP A 215 18.04 -21.42 8.54
N PHE A 216 18.83 -20.43 8.98
CA PHE A 216 18.31 -19.37 9.86
C PHE A 216 17.24 -18.53 9.16
N LEU A 217 17.47 -18.12 7.92
CA LEU A 217 16.50 -17.33 7.16
C LEU A 217 15.17 -18.07 6.96
N ALA A 218 15.22 -19.38 6.71
CA ALA A 218 14.03 -20.23 6.61
C ALA A 218 13.30 -20.30 7.94
N LEU A 219 14.02 -20.60 9.04
CA LEU A 219 13.46 -20.61 10.40
C LEU A 219 12.84 -19.28 10.80
N PHE A 220 13.54 -18.17 10.51
CA PHE A 220 13.08 -16.83 10.81
C PHE A 220 11.77 -16.50 10.08
N GLY A 221 11.70 -16.79 8.77
CA GLY A 221 10.49 -16.58 7.97
C GLY A 221 9.29 -17.41 8.44
N GLU A 222 9.53 -18.69 8.80
CA GLU A 222 8.49 -19.55 9.40
C GLU A 222 8.00 -18.99 10.73
N ALA A 223 8.90 -18.50 11.58
CA ALA A 223 8.56 -17.89 12.85
C ALA A 223 7.78 -16.58 12.69
N GLN A 224 8.08 -15.76 11.66
CA GLN A 224 7.31 -14.58 11.29
C GLN A 224 5.87 -14.94 10.92
N ILE A 225 5.67 -15.93 10.06
CA ILE A 225 4.35 -16.43 9.68
C ILE A 225 3.61 -17.00 10.90
N ALA A 226 4.29 -17.76 11.75
CA ALA A 226 3.71 -18.33 12.96
C ALA A 226 3.24 -17.24 13.94
N ARG A 227 4.01 -16.16 14.11
CA ARG A 227 3.61 -15.02 14.94
C ARG A 227 2.38 -14.30 14.36
N ASN A 228 2.36 -14.03 13.05
CA ASN A 228 1.20 -13.44 12.38
C ASN A 228 -0.07 -14.28 12.61
N ARG A 229 0.02 -15.59 12.41
CA ARG A 229 -1.09 -16.53 12.61
C ARG A 229 -1.54 -16.61 14.07
N ARG A 230 -0.64 -16.54 15.04
CA ARG A 230 -0.97 -16.48 16.47
C ARG A 230 -1.80 -15.25 16.80
N ILE A 231 -1.38 -14.06 16.33
CA ILE A 231 -2.14 -12.83 16.51
C ILE A 231 -3.49 -12.93 15.79
N THR A 232 -3.52 -13.47 14.58
CA THR A 232 -4.76 -13.64 13.79
C THR A 232 -5.75 -14.57 14.51
N SER A 233 -5.29 -15.66 15.10
CA SER A 233 -6.16 -16.56 15.89
C SER A 233 -6.79 -15.82 17.06
N TRP A 234 -6.00 -15.09 17.85
CA TRP A 234 -6.49 -14.28 18.95
C TRP A 234 -7.51 -13.21 18.48
N VAL A 235 -7.24 -12.56 17.35
CA VAL A 235 -8.15 -11.56 16.75
C VAL A 235 -9.49 -12.18 16.39
N ARG A 236 -9.48 -13.36 15.76
CA ARG A 236 -10.72 -14.09 15.38
C ARG A 236 -11.52 -14.51 16.61
N ASP A 237 -10.85 -15.06 17.63
CA ASP A 237 -11.49 -15.49 18.86
C ASP A 237 -12.13 -14.30 19.59
N LYS A 238 -11.39 -13.18 19.67
CA LYS A 238 -11.90 -11.95 20.32
C LYS A 238 -13.07 -11.33 19.55
N LEU A 239 -13.03 -11.35 18.22
CA LEU A 239 -14.13 -10.87 17.38
C LEU A 239 -15.37 -11.77 17.51
N ALA A 240 -15.19 -13.10 17.61
CA ALA A 240 -16.27 -14.03 17.84
C ALA A 240 -16.90 -13.84 19.22
N GLU A 241 -16.09 -13.63 20.27
CA GLU A 241 -16.57 -13.30 21.62
C GLU A 241 -17.45 -12.03 21.61
N ILE A 242 -16.96 -10.95 20.95
CA ILE A 242 -17.71 -9.69 20.84
C ILE A 242 -19.05 -9.91 20.12
N ARG A 243 -19.05 -10.67 19.01
CA ARG A 243 -20.26 -10.95 18.23
C ARG A 243 -21.28 -11.80 18.98
N ALA A 244 -20.83 -12.70 19.84
CA ALA A 244 -21.68 -13.55 20.65
C ALA A 244 -22.22 -12.86 21.93
N SER A 245 -21.66 -11.70 22.26
CA SER A 245 -21.99 -10.93 23.46
C SER A 245 -23.24 -10.07 23.25
N ASP A 246 -24.11 -9.96 24.30
CA ASP A 246 -25.19 -8.97 24.35
C ASP A 246 -24.71 -7.55 24.65
N SER A 247 -23.40 -7.36 24.82
CA SER A 247 -22.77 -6.05 25.04
C SER A 247 -22.94 -5.14 23.81
N PRO A 248 -23.10 -3.82 24.00
CA PRO A 248 -23.05 -2.85 22.91
C PRO A 248 -21.64 -2.67 22.32
N PHE A 249 -20.65 -3.31 22.88
CA PHE A 249 -19.25 -3.29 22.41
C PHE A 249 -19.14 -3.91 21.01
N ARG A 250 -18.48 -3.24 20.09
CA ARG A 250 -18.45 -3.64 18.67
C ARG A 250 -17.05 -3.89 18.12
N GLU A 251 -16.02 -3.37 18.77
CA GLU A 251 -14.65 -3.41 18.27
C GLU A 251 -13.66 -3.43 19.44
N TYR A 252 -12.44 -3.92 19.21
CA TYR A 252 -11.34 -3.90 20.16
C TYR A 252 -10.08 -3.39 19.48
N ALA A 253 -9.44 -2.38 20.09
CA ALA A 253 -8.16 -1.85 19.61
C ALA A 253 -7.02 -2.52 20.39
N PHE A 254 -5.91 -2.81 19.68
CA PHE A 254 -4.72 -3.41 20.26
C PHE A 254 -3.44 -2.92 19.59
N THR A 255 -2.31 -3.17 20.24
CA THR A 255 -0.99 -2.79 19.76
C THR A 255 -0.19 -4.03 19.39
N VAL A 256 0.52 -3.97 18.27
CA VAL A 256 1.49 -4.99 17.84
C VAL A 256 2.90 -4.39 17.95
N HIS A 257 3.69 -4.94 18.84
CA HIS A 257 5.09 -4.51 19.05
C HIS A 257 6.02 -5.24 18.08
N GLY A 258 7.20 -4.66 17.81
CA GLY A 258 8.21 -5.30 16.98
C GLY A 258 7.70 -5.61 15.57
N THR A 259 7.63 -4.61 14.72
CA THR A 259 7.07 -4.73 13.37
C THR A 259 8.03 -4.28 12.27
N MET A 260 9.34 -4.17 12.63
CA MET A 260 10.39 -3.70 11.73
C MET A 260 11.66 -4.54 11.91
N ALA A 261 11.54 -5.87 11.63
CA ALA A 261 12.63 -6.84 11.75
C ALA A 261 12.78 -7.65 10.45
N ASP A 262 13.50 -7.07 9.50
CA ASP A 262 13.81 -7.70 8.22
C ASP A 262 15.31 -7.97 8.12
N PRO A 263 15.74 -9.24 7.96
CA PRO A 263 17.15 -9.60 7.79
C PRO A 263 17.83 -8.87 6.63
N ARG A 264 17.07 -8.51 5.57
CA ARG A 264 17.59 -7.78 4.40
C ARG A 264 18.15 -6.40 4.73
N TRP A 265 17.71 -5.77 5.81
CA TRP A 265 18.26 -4.47 6.25
C TRP A 265 19.62 -4.60 6.91
N LEU A 266 19.94 -5.78 7.49
CA LEU A 266 21.17 -6.00 8.24
C LEU A 266 22.23 -6.75 7.43
N ASP A 267 21.82 -7.64 6.50
CA ASP A 267 22.72 -8.43 5.68
C ASP A 267 22.63 -8.04 4.19
N PRO A 268 23.65 -7.38 3.62
CA PRO A 268 23.66 -6.99 2.22
C PRO A 268 23.76 -8.18 1.25
N ASN A 269 24.07 -9.39 1.73
CA ASN A 269 24.13 -10.58 0.88
C ASN A 269 22.74 -11.18 0.62
N ILE A 270 21.74 -10.81 1.42
CA ILE A 270 20.36 -11.21 1.18
C ILE A 270 19.77 -10.28 0.14
N GLU A 271 19.43 -10.80 -1.04
CA GLU A 271 18.90 -10.00 -2.14
C GLU A 271 19.81 -8.78 -2.45
N PRO A 272 21.04 -9.02 -2.94
CA PRO A 272 22.01 -7.95 -3.19
C PRO A 272 21.45 -6.85 -4.08
N SER A 273 21.59 -5.60 -3.66
CA SER A 273 21.09 -4.43 -4.37
C SER A 273 21.83 -3.17 -3.89
N ASP A 274 21.41 -1.99 -4.33
CA ASP A 274 22.04 -0.72 -3.96
C ASP A 274 21.57 -0.18 -2.59
N ARG A 275 20.82 -0.98 -1.80
CA ARG A 275 20.38 -0.60 -0.45
C ARG A 275 21.56 -0.36 0.49
N GLN A 276 21.39 0.57 1.42
CA GLN A 276 22.37 0.78 2.50
C GLN A 276 22.10 -0.19 3.67
N PRO A 277 23.07 -1.06 4.03
CA PRO A 277 22.94 -1.89 5.23
C PRO A 277 22.72 -1.06 6.50
N GLY A 278 21.96 -1.60 7.45
CA GLY A 278 21.64 -0.93 8.71
C GLY A 278 20.59 0.18 8.61
N LYS A 279 19.88 0.27 7.49
CA LYS A 279 18.81 1.26 7.28
C LYS A 279 17.54 0.65 6.72
N CYS A 280 16.42 1.20 7.15
CA CYS A 280 15.11 1.03 6.53
C CYS A 280 14.52 2.40 6.18
N TYR A 281 13.43 2.44 5.45
CA TYR A 281 12.80 3.69 4.98
C TYR A 281 12.33 4.63 6.12
N LEU A 282 12.25 4.15 7.37
CA LEU A 282 11.95 4.93 8.56
C LEU A 282 13.20 5.30 9.38
N GLY A 283 14.40 4.87 8.97
CA GLY A 283 15.65 5.15 9.64
C GLY A 283 16.37 3.91 10.15
N ASP A 284 16.87 3.96 11.39
CA ASP A 284 17.51 2.81 12.05
C ASP A 284 16.45 1.74 12.37
N PRO A 285 16.57 0.51 11.81
CA PRO A 285 15.53 -0.51 11.94
C PRO A 285 15.36 -0.99 13.39
N GLN A 286 16.40 -1.05 14.22
CA GLN A 286 16.29 -1.43 15.62
C GLN A 286 15.49 -0.38 16.40
N ILE A 287 15.79 0.91 16.21
CA ILE A 287 15.07 1.99 16.87
C ILE A 287 13.60 2.00 16.45
N VAL A 288 13.31 1.80 15.16
CA VAL A 288 11.94 1.77 14.66
C VAL A 288 11.19 0.52 15.11
N ASN A 289 11.87 -0.63 15.20
CA ASN A 289 11.27 -1.88 15.70
C ASN A 289 10.72 -1.71 17.13
N ASP A 290 11.43 -1.00 17.98
CA ASP A 290 11.06 -0.74 19.38
C ASP A 290 10.28 0.58 19.57
N GLY A 291 10.22 1.41 18.53
CA GLY A 291 9.60 2.73 18.57
C GLY A 291 8.07 2.69 18.43
N PRO A 292 7.42 3.87 18.51
CA PRO A 292 5.96 3.98 18.39
C PRO A 292 5.46 3.88 16.94
N VAL A 293 6.35 3.96 15.94
CA VAL A 293 6.02 3.95 14.52
C VAL A 293 6.41 2.59 13.92
N GLY A 294 5.65 2.13 12.95
CA GLY A 294 5.86 0.87 12.23
C GLY A 294 4.54 0.40 11.61
N LEU A 295 4.61 -0.49 10.65
CA LEU A 295 3.40 -1.10 10.08
C LEU A 295 2.63 -1.86 11.16
N ALA A 296 1.29 -1.81 11.10
CA ALA A 296 0.40 -2.53 12.01
C ALA A 296 0.61 -2.23 13.51
N ARG A 297 1.32 -1.17 13.87
CA ARG A 297 1.61 -0.84 15.29
C ARG A 297 0.33 -0.70 16.12
N PHE A 298 -0.69 -0.06 15.57
CA PHE A 298 -2.00 0.09 16.18
C PHE A 298 -3.04 -0.52 15.25
N CYS A 299 -3.89 -1.39 15.78
CA CYS A 299 -4.90 -2.09 15.01
C CYS A 299 -6.23 -2.16 15.74
N THR A 300 -7.30 -2.31 14.97
CA THR A 300 -8.55 -2.90 15.45
C THR A 300 -8.63 -4.36 14.96
N LEU A 301 -9.53 -5.17 15.52
CA LEU A 301 -9.68 -6.57 15.10
C LEU A 301 -10.01 -6.67 13.60
N ARG A 302 -10.90 -5.82 13.12
CA ARG A 302 -11.32 -5.81 11.71
C ARG A 302 -10.23 -5.29 10.79
N SER A 303 -9.51 -4.25 11.19
CA SER A 303 -8.40 -3.72 10.39
C SER A 303 -7.26 -4.73 10.26
N TRP A 304 -7.00 -5.51 11.33
CA TRP A 304 -6.02 -6.59 11.26
C TRP A 304 -6.38 -7.63 10.21
N LEU A 305 -7.60 -8.14 10.22
CA LEU A 305 -8.05 -9.14 9.25
C LEU A 305 -8.02 -8.61 7.82
N SER A 306 -8.39 -7.35 7.62
CA SER A 306 -8.44 -6.74 6.29
C SER A 306 -7.06 -6.37 5.71
N GLN A 307 -6.08 -5.99 6.57
CA GLN A 307 -4.80 -5.47 6.11
C GLN A 307 -3.60 -6.37 6.37
N TRP A 308 -3.56 -7.04 7.55
CA TRP A 308 -2.32 -7.56 8.12
C TRP A 308 -2.31 -9.08 8.32
N SER A 309 -3.47 -9.70 8.44
CA SER A 309 -3.55 -11.16 8.56
C SER A 309 -2.96 -11.84 7.32
N TYR A 310 -2.01 -12.74 7.54
CA TYR A 310 -1.34 -13.48 6.48
C TYR A 310 -2.31 -14.30 5.62
N ASP A 311 -3.32 -14.89 6.26
CA ASP A 311 -4.27 -15.81 5.61
C ASP A 311 -5.62 -15.14 5.24
N ASP A 312 -6.04 -14.02 5.87
CA ASP A 312 -7.37 -13.42 5.66
C ASP A 312 -7.37 -12.21 4.74
N ALA A 313 -6.28 -11.42 4.74
CA ALA A 313 -6.23 -10.18 3.97
C ALA A 313 -6.33 -10.46 2.46
N ARG A 314 -7.27 -9.76 1.80
CA ARG A 314 -7.65 -10.04 0.41
C ARG A 314 -6.89 -9.19 -0.62
N CYS A 315 -6.37 -8.04 -0.21
CA CYS A 315 -5.64 -7.14 -1.11
C CYS A 315 -4.23 -7.67 -1.36
N ASP A 316 -4.09 -8.52 -2.38
CA ASP A 316 -2.86 -9.18 -2.79
C ASP A 316 -2.64 -9.03 -4.28
N ALA A 317 -1.56 -8.34 -4.68
CA ALA A 317 -1.24 -8.12 -6.10
C ALA A 317 -0.86 -9.43 -6.81
N ILE A 318 -0.19 -10.37 -6.10
CA ILE A 318 0.21 -11.64 -6.70
C ILE A 318 -1.03 -12.47 -7.06
N ALA A 319 -1.98 -12.59 -6.13
CA ALA A 319 -3.23 -13.30 -6.36
C ALA A 319 -4.15 -12.62 -7.39
N SER A 320 -3.92 -11.34 -7.65
CA SER A 320 -4.70 -10.52 -8.59
C SER A 320 -4.10 -10.49 -10.00
N GLY A 321 -2.79 -10.65 -10.14
CA GLY A 321 -2.05 -10.39 -11.39
C GLY A 321 -2.55 -11.17 -12.60
N SER A 322 -2.92 -12.45 -12.42
CA SER A 322 -3.45 -13.29 -13.50
C SER A 322 -4.89 -12.96 -13.92
N LYS A 323 -5.58 -12.09 -13.19
CA LYS A 323 -6.98 -11.71 -13.41
C LYS A 323 -7.12 -10.38 -14.15
N ILE A 324 -6.02 -9.74 -14.51
CA ILE A 324 -5.97 -8.40 -15.09
C ILE A 324 -5.78 -8.51 -16.61
N SER A 325 -6.60 -7.79 -17.36
CA SER A 325 -6.60 -7.77 -18.82
C SER A 325 -6.12 -6.46 -19.46
N VAL A 326 -5.66 -5.51 -18.64
CA VAL A 326 -5.14 -4.22 -19.10
C VAL A 326 -3.61 -4.15 -19.08
N PRO A 327 -2.98 -3.24 -19.84
CA PRO A 327 -1.54 -3.03 -19.80
C PRO A 327 -1.02 -2.66 -18.41
N VAL A 328 0.15 -3.19 -18.06
CA VAL A 328 0.78 -2.96 -16.75
C VAL A 328 2.22 -2.52 -16.89
N LEU A 329 2.59 -1.41 -16.22
CA LEU A 329 3.96 -0.99 -16.02
C LEU A 329 4.38 -1.23 -14.57
N VAL A 330 5.52 -1.87 -14.35
CA VAL A 330 6.15 -2.02 -13.05
C VAL A 330 7.48 -1.25 -13.04
N VAL A 331 7.60 -0.26 -12.17
CA VAL A 331 8.85 0.49 -11.97
C VAL A 331 9.35 0.24 -10.56
N GLY A 332 10.51 -0.38 -10.45
CA GLY A 332 11.22 -0.61 -9.19
C GLY A 332 12.45 0.27 -9.05
N ASN A 333 12.97 0.35 -7.84
CA ASN A 333 14.16 1.12 -7.48
C ASN A 333 15.17 0.17 -6.81
N SER A 334 16.43 0.14 -7.29
CA SER A 334 17.39 -0.86 -6.80
C SER A 334 17.94 -0.55 -5.40
N ALA A 335 17.87 0.70 -4.95
CA ALA A 335 18.23 1.11 -3.59
C ALA A 335 16.99 1.28 -2.67
N ASP A 336 15.86 0.68 -3.04
CA ASP A 336 14.63 0.73 -2.24
C ASP A 336 14.73 -0.20 -1.03
N ASP A 337 14.68 0.37 0.16
CA ASP A 337 14.75 -0.32 1.44
C ASP A 337 13.37 -0.60 2.08
N ALA A 338 12.29 -0.17 1.38
CA ALA A 338 10.91 -0.49 1.71
C ALA A 338 10.34 -1.57 0.79
N CYS A 339 10.41 -1.36 -0.53
CA CYS A 339 9.90 -2.27 -1.56
C CYS A 339 11.08 -2.84 -2.35
N THR A 340 11.74 -3.85 -1.78
CA THR A 340 12.97 -4.41 -2.32
C THR A 340 12.78 -4.96 -3.74
N PRO A 341 13.84 -5.07 -4.55
CA PRO A 341 13.75 -5.50 -5.96
C PRO A 341 13.00 -6.83 -6.19
N SER A 342 13.03 -7.75 -5.22
CA SER A 342 12.28 -9.00 -5.31
C SER A 342 10.76 -8.77 -5.36
N HIS A 343 10.23 -7.74 -4.66
CA HIS A 343 8.83 -7.38 -4.77
C HIS A 343 8.47 -6.93 -6.19
N THR A 344 9.33 -6.12 -6.80
CA THR A 344 9.15 -5.63 -8.18
C THR A 344 9.12 -6.80 -9.18
N THR A 345 10.05 -7.74 -9.06
CA THR A 345 10.12 -8.94 -9.93
C THR A 345 8.86 -9.79 -9.75
N ARG A 346 8.48 -10.10 -8.52
CA ARG A 346 7.26 -10.88 -8.21
C ARG A 346 5.99 -10.22 -8.74
N LEU A 347 5.87 -8.89 -8.65
CA LEU A 347 4.75 -8.16 -9.22
C LEU A 347 4.67 -8.30 -10.74
N PHE A 348 5.81 -8.15 -11.43
CA PHE A 348 5.87 -8.31 -12.87
C PHE A 348 5.56 -9.73 -13.32
N GLU A 349 6.08 -10.73 -12.63
CA GLU A 349 5.83 -12.15 -12.93
C GLU A 349 4.38 -12.56 -12.72
N ALA A 350 3.70 -11.99 -11.69
CA ALA A 350 2.30 -12.28 -11.40
C ALA A 350 1.34 -11.82 -12.51
N VAL A 351 1.70 -10.81 -13.29
CA VAL A 351 0.90 -10.34 -14.41
C VAL A 351 1.06 -11.29 -15.60
N THR A 352 -0.04 -11.89 -16.05
CA THR A 352 -0.04 -12.80 -17.21
C THR A 352 -0.36 -12.10 -18.52
N HIS A 353 -0.86 -10.87 -18.48
CA HIS A 353 -1.16 -10.07 -19.67
C HIS A 353 0.11 -9.77 -20.48
N GLU A 354 0.03 -9.91 -21.83
CA GLU A 354 1.22 -9.76 -22.71
C GLU A 354 1.78 -8.34 -22.74
N ARG A 355 0.91 -7.31 -22.61
CA ARG A 355 1.33 -5.90 -22.56
C ARG A 355 1.75 -5.52 -21.18
N LYS A 356 2.87 -6.06 -20.72
CA LYS A 356 3.52 -5.70 -19.44
C LYS A 356 4.94 -5.24 -19.66
N GLN A 357 5.36 -4.27 -18.87
CA GLN A 357 6.71 -3.68 -18.92
C GLN A 357 7.30 -3.65 -17.50
N LEU A 358 8.60 -3.89 -17.42
CA LEU A 358 9.39 -3.80 -16.18
C LEU A 358 10.55 -2.83 -16.42
N HIS A 359 10.75 -1.92 -15.47
CA HIS A 359 11.92 -1.06 -15.43
C HIS A 359 12.46 -0.96 -14.00
N ILE A 360 13.78 -1.08 -13.85
CA ILE A 360 14.47 -0.89 -12.56
C ILE A 360 15.37 0.33 -12.68
N VAL A 361 15.09 1.37 -11.89
CA VAL A 361 15.92 2.57 -11.80
C VAL A 361 17.11 2.27 -10.87
N GLN A 362 18.29 2.18 -11.43
CA GLN A 362 19.50 1.82 -10.69
C GLN A 362 19.92 2.93 -9.72
N GLY A 363 20.22 2.56 -8.46
CA GLY A 363 20.61 3.49 -7.40
C GLY A 363 19.47 4.33 -6.84
N ALA A 364 18.25 4.24 -7.36
CA ALA A 364 17.11 4.99 -6.87
C ALA A 364 16.63 4.46 -5.51
N THR A 365 16.39 5.36 -4.57
CA THR A 365 15.76 5.06 -3.28
C THR A 365 14.23 5.09 -3.38
N HIS A 366 13.54 4.64 -2.34
CA HIS A 366 12.07 4.61 -2.29
C HIS A 366 11.42 5.95 -2.66
N TYR A 367 11.99 7.08 -2.26
CA TYR A 367 11.45 8.43 -2.49
C TYR A 367 12.27 9.27 -3.47
N TYR A 368 13.17 8.68 -4.23
CA TYR A 368 14.11 9.41 -5.12
C TYR A 368 14.88 10.48 -4.37
N THR A 369 15.41 10.13 -3.19
CA THR A 369 16.24 11.01 -2.37
C THR A 369 17.73 10.77 -2.64
N GLY A 370 18.57 11.67 -2.11
CA GLY A 370 20.03 11.59 -2.28
C GLY A 370 20.56 12.38 -3.48
N PRO A 371 21.87 12.33 -3.74
CA PRO A 371 22.53 13.20 -4.73
C PRO A 371 21.97 13.08 -6.14
N ASN A 372 21.62 11.87 -6.59
CA ASN A 372 21.11 11.59 -7.94
C ASN A 372 19.58 11.48 -7.99
N GLY A 373 18.88 11.82 -6.91
CA GLY A 373 17.44 11.64 -6.82
C GLY A 373 16.63 12.33 -7.92
N ALA A 374 17.09 13.50 -8.39
CA ALA A 374 16.44 14.21 -9.50
C ALA A 374 16.61 13.49 -10.85
N GLU A 375 17.76 12.89 -11.09
CA GLU A 375 18.06 12.12 -12.30
C GLU A 375 17.26 10.81 -12.32
N HIS A 376 17.24 10.09 -11.20
CA HIS A 376 16.44 8.88 -11.05
C HIS A 376 14.93 9.15 -11.22
N LEU A 377 14.43 10.27 -10.68
CA LEU A 377 13.04 10.68 -10.87
C LEU A 377 12.77 11.02 -12.35
N ALA A 378 13.70 11.67 -13.04
CA ALA A 378 13.58 11.99 -14.47
C ALA A 378 13.55 10.71 -15.32
N GLU A 379 14.42 9.73 -15.03
CA GLU A 379 14.44 8.43 -15.69
C GLU A 379 13.09 7.70 -15.49
N ALA A 380 12.67 7.52 -14.26
CA ALA A 380 11.41 6.85 -13.95
C ALA A 380 10.21 7.53 -14.63
N SER A 381 10.15 8.87 -14.59
CA SER A 381 9.05 9.60 -15.22
C SER A 381 9.11 9.57 -16.75
N GLY A 382 10.29 9.45 -17.35
CA GLY A 382 10.47 9.22 -18.79
C GLY A 382 9.86 7.89 -19.23
N VAL A 383 10.20 6.80 -18.54
CA VAL A 383 9.62 5.46 -18.76
C VAL A 383 8.09 5.46 -18.61
N ILE A 384 7.58 6.16 -17.61
CA ILE A 384 6.14 6.33 -17.43
C ILE A 384 5.51 7.07 -18.61
N GLY A 385 6.16 8.16 -19.10
CA GLY A 385 5.68 8.92 -20.25
C GLY A 385 5.63 8.06 -21.53
N GLU A 386 6.62 7.22 -21.77
CA GLU A 386 6.64 6.27 -22.89
C GLU A 386 5.50 5.26 -22.78
N PHE A 387 5.29 4.66 -21.61
CA PHE A 387 4.16 3.75 -21.38
C PHE A 387 2.81 4.44 -21.62
N LEU A 388 2.63 5.65 -21.08
CA LEU A 388 1.39 6.42 -21.21
C LEU A 388 1.08 6.80 -22.68
N SER A 389 2.08 6.89 -23.54
CA SER A 389 1.88 7.14 -24.96
C SER A 389 1.30 5.94 -25.73
N GLN A 390 1.34 4.75 -25.13
CA GLN A 390 0.92 3.47 -25.73
C GLN A 390 -0.45 2.99 -25.23
N VAL A 391 -1.04 3.65 -24.22
CA VAL A 391 -2.27 3.24 -23.54
C VAL A 391 -3.34 4.32 -23.54
#